data_75a1643c7b7dfb2c8eab83272758f434
#
_entry.id   75a1643c7b7dfb2c8eab83272758f434
#
_cell.length_a   1.000
_cell.length_b   1.000
_cell.length_c   1.000
_cell.angle_alpha   90.00
_cell.angle_beta   90.00
_cell.angle_gamma   90.00
#
_symmetry.space_group_name_H-M   'P 1'
#
loop_
_entity.id
_entity.type
_entity.pdbx_description
1 polymer ?
#
loop_
_entity_poly.entity_id
_entity_poly.type
_entity_poly.pdbx_seq_one_letter_code
_entity_poly.pdbx_strand_id
1 'polypeptide(L)'
;MSKGTITPDHVIRIKPFPLFIKSKDFDNTKTIETIINKHIRSYEQKYRSYFHTNNRKSKIKKIMLDTNPNIIFLQNIGMVSIGRTKKDAEIAADIAEQNISVISKIQETSKFKTISKKDLFDMEYWSLEQAKIKREKQLLCGNIIVITGALGKIGYATYELFKDKGAEVILLDNNKVLIKEFLSKHKDMCLYCDVTDSKSISVAFKTILKEYGGVDIVVSNAGTAPQGLMAEVTSESLKRSFEINFFSHQTIASVATRIMLKQKIKGCLLFNISKQSVNPGKAFGPYGLAKAALLNLCKQYAVDYGMYGIRSNGVNADRIKSGMLNDKLILNRSKARGVSKDQYMKGNLLQEEVLATDVANAFYSLAVSEKTTGTILTVDGGNVAASFR
;
A
#
# COMPACT_ATOMS: atom_id res chain seq x y z
N MET A 1 8.39 -2.99 -33.17
CA MET A 1 8.30 -2.81 -31.71
C MET A 1 9.08 -3.86 -30.90
N SER A 2 9.16 -5.11 -31.29
CA SER A 2 9.86 -6.19 -30.51
C SER A 2 11.32 -6.43 -30.91
N LYS A 3 11.99 -5.47 -31.55
CA LYS A 3 13.27 -5.69 -32.21
C LYS A 3 14.51 -5.38 -31.39
N GLY A 4 14.37 -5.06 -30.12
CA GLY A 4 15.50 -4.74 -29.22
C GLY A 4 15.51 -3.27 -28.79
N THR A 5 16.63 -2.86 -28.23
CA THR A 5 16.86 -1.54 -27.61
C THR A 5 17.94 -0.76 -28.33
N ILE A 6 17.88 0.57 -28.23
CA ILE A 6 18.78 1.47 -28.96
C ILE A 6 20.03 1.88 -28.18
N THR A 7 20.03 1.80 -26.83
CA THR A 7 21.18 2.15 -25.98
C THR A 7 21.29 1.20 -24.78
N PRO A 8 22.44 1.21 -24.06
CA PRO A 8 22.62 0.47 -22.79
C PRO A 8 21.58 0.85 -21.72
N ASP A 9 21.27 2.14 -21.55
CA ASP A 9 20.26 2.60 -20.58
C ASP A 9 18.87 2.03 -20.88
N HIS A 10 18.53 1.85 -22.17
CA HIS A 10 17.29 1.16 -22.54
C HIS A 10 17.31 -0.29 -22.11
N VAL A 11 18.41 -1.01 -22.32
CA VAL A 11 18.52 -2.44 -21.96
C VAL A 11 18.27 -2.68 -20.48
N ILE A 12 18.90 -1.87 -19.60
CA ILE A 12 18.80 -2.06 -18.14
C ILE A 12 17.44 -1.66 -17.57
N ARG A 13 16.70 -0.77 -18.25
CA ARG A 13 15.40 -0.25 -17.79
C ARG A 13 14.21 -1.01 -18.35
N ILE A 14 14.24 -1.35 -19.65
CA ILE A 14 13.10 -1.98 -20.34
C ILE A 14 13.38 -3.41 -20.78
N LYS A 15 14.53 -3.97 -20.41
CA LYS A 15 15.06 -5.27 -20.83
C LYS A 15 15.39 -5.37 -22.33
N PRO A 16 16.14 -6.39 -22.76
CA PRO A 16 16.57 -6.55 -24.16
C PRO A 16 15.41 -6.64 -25.17
N PHE A 17 14.26 -7.08 -24.74
CA PHE A 17 13.06 -7.19 -25.57
C PHE A 17 11.81 -7.04 -24.74
N PRO A 18 10.80 -6.29 -25.23
CA PRO A 18 9.50 -6.18 -24.59
C PRO A 18 8.65 -7.42 -24.86
N LEU A 19 7.60 -7.61 -24.06
CA LEU A 19 6.51 -8.52 -24.39
C LEU A 19 5.55 -7.83 -25.36
N PHE A 20 5.18 -8.50 -26.44
CA PHE A 20 4.19 -8.00 -27.39
C PHE A 20 3.05 -9.02 -27.52
N ILE A 21 1.81 -8.57 -27.26
CA ILE A 21 0.58 -9.35 -27.37
C ILE A 21 -0.24 -8.79 -28.53
N LYS A 22 -0.57 -9.65 -29.50
CA LYS A 22 -1.34 -9.27 -30.68
C LYS A 22 -2.83 -9.21 -30.36
N SER A 23 -3.57 -8.33 -31.02
CA SER A 23 -5.04 -8.24 -30.83
C SER A 23 -5.77 -9.55 -31.15
N LYS A 24 -5.30 -10.31 -32.15
CA LYS A 24 -5.85 -11.63 -32.49
C LYS A 24 -5.65 -12.69 -31.40
N ASP A 25 -4.75 -12.47 -30.44
CA ASP A 25 -4.51 -13.39 -29.33
C ASP A 25 -5.61 -13.28 -28.25
N PHE A 26 -6.40 -12.19 -28.30
CA PHE A 26 -7.58 -11.97 -27.45
C PHE A 26 -8.82 -12.55 -28.13
N ASP A 27 -8.91 -13.87 -28.14
CA ASP A 27 -10.11 -14.56 -28.62
C ASP A 27 -11.20 -14.61 -27.52
N ASN A 28 -12.46 -14.73 -27.94
CA ASN A 28 -13.61 -14.74 -27.04
C ASN A 28 -13.75 -16.06 -26.23
N THR A 29 -12.85 -17.01 -26.42
CA THR A 29 -12.94 -18.33 -25.78
C THR A 29 -12.20 -18.40 -24.43
N LYS A 30 -11.32 -17.42 -24.15
CA LYS A 30 -10.50 -17.36 -22.93
C LYS A 30 -10.59 -16.01 -22.25
N THR A 31 -10.45 -16.02 -20.92
CA THR A 31 -10.36 -14.79 -20.16
C THR A 31 -9.08 -14.02 -20.51
N ILE A 32 -9.13 -12.69 -20.48
CA ILE A 32 -7.98 -11.81 -20.68
C ILE A 32 -6.83 -12.20 -19.75
N GLU A 33 -7.13 -12.52 -18.48
CA GLU A 33 -6.14 -12.99 -17.51
C GLU A 33 -5.39 -14.24 -17.99
N THR A 34 -6.11 -15.22 -18.51
CA THR A 34 -5.52 -16.48 -19.03
C THR A 34 -4.59 -16.22 -20.21
N ILE A 35 -4.99 -15.33 -21.11
CA ILE A 35 -4.18 -14.95 -22.29
C ILE A 35 -2.90 -14.24 -21.85
N ILE A 36 -3.02 -13.21 -21.01
CA ILE A 36 -1.87 -12.45 -20.51
C ILE A 36 -0.90 -13.37 -19.76
N ASN A 37 -1.39 -14.21 -18.85
CA ASN A 37 -0.55 -15.14 -18.07
C ASN A 37 0.19 -16.13 -18.97
N LYS A 38 -0.43 -16.62 -20.05
CA LYS A 38 0.24 -17.49 -21.05
C LYS A 38 1.42 -16.75 -21.70
N HIS A 39 1.21 -15.50 -22.11
CA HIS A 39 2.25 -14.69 -22.75
C HIS A 39 3.38 -14.35 -21.80
N ILE A 40 3.08 -14.01 -20.54
CA ILE A 40 4.08 -13.75 -19.50
C ILE A 40 4.95 -15.00 -19.26
N ARG A 41 4.34 -16.18 -19.07
CA ARG A 41 5.09 -17.44 -18.91
C ARG A 41 6.01 -17.75 -20.10
N SER A 42 5.53 -17.54 -21.32
CA SER A 42 6.33 -17.70 -22.53
C SER A 42 7.52 -16.71 -22.57
N TYR A 43 7.27 -15.47 -22.15
CA TYR A 43 8.33 -14.46 -22.03
C TYR A 43 9.39 -14.85 -21.00
N GLU A 44 8.98 -15.31 -19.82
CA GLU A 44 9.88 -15.77 -18.76
C GLU A 44 10.78 -16.92 -19.24
N GLN A 45 10.20 -17.91 -19.92
CA GLN A 45 10.96 -19.02 -20.49
C GLN A 45 12.00 -18.54 -21.52
N LYS A 46 11.60 -17.61 -22.40
CA LYS A 46 12.49 -16.98 -23.37
C LYS A 46 13.63 -16.20 -22.70
N TYR A 47 13.31 -15.45 -21.63
CA TYR A 47 14.31 -14.69 -20.89
C TYR A 47 15.28 -15.61 -20.14
N ARG A 48 14.80 -16.67 -19.49
CA ARG A 48 15.64 -17.71 -18.86
C ARG A 48 16.58 -18.37 -19.86
N SER A 49 16.07 -18.75 -21.04
CA SER A 49 16.89 -19.31 -22.11
C SER A 49 17.97 -18.33 -22.58
N TYR A 50 17.61 -17.06 -22.80
CA TYR A 50 18.52 -15.99 -23.14
C TYR A 50 19.63 -15.85 -22.08
N PHE A 51 19.27 -15.80 -20.81
CA PHE A 51 20.21 -15.70 -19.69
C PHE A 51 21.16 -16.91 -19.66
N HIS A 52 20.63 -18.13 -19.61
CA HIS A 52 21.46 -19.32 -19.48
C HIS A 52 22.42 -19.52 -20.67
N THR A 53 21.95 -19.24 -21.88
CA THR A 53 22.78 -19.36 -23.09
C THR A 53 23.99 -18.43 -23.06
N ASN A 54 23.79 -17.18 -22.63
CA ASN A 54 24.87 -16.19 -22.61
C ASN A 54 25.73 -16.31 -21.36
N ASN A 55 25.14 -16.61 -20.19
CA ASN A 55 25.87 -16.77 -18.95
C ASN A 55 26.84 -17.97 -18.98
N ARG A 56 26.52 -19.05 -19.72
CA ARG A 56 27.45 -20.17 -19.94
C ARG A 56 28.74 -19.73 -20.61
N LYS A 57 28.64 -18.78 -21.54
CA LYS A 57 29.78 -18.26 -22.32
C LYS A 57 30.52 -17.12 -21.61
N SER A 58 29.95 -16.56 -20.55
CA SER A 58 30.56 -15.47 -19.79
C SER A 58 31.69 -15.97 -18.89
N LYS A 59 32.80 -15.24 -18.88
CA LYS A 59 33.95 -15.50 -17.98
C LYS A 59 33.55 -15.33 -16.51
N ILE A 60 32.76 -14.31 -16.22
CA ILE A 60 32.26 -14.02 -14.87
C ILE A 60 30.78 -14.41 -14.82
N LYS A 61 30.43 -15.39 -13.99
CA LYS A 61 29.02 -15.82 -13.83
C LYS A 61 28.20 -14.74 -13.19
N LYS A 62 27.03 -14.49 -13.76
CA LYS A 62 26.07 -13.47 -13.30
C LYS A 62 24.90 -14.13 -12.58
N ILE A 63 24.26 -13.36 -11.72
CA ILE A 63 22.98 -13.74 -11.07
C ILE A 63 21.85 -13.24 -11.96
N MET A 64 20.88 -14.11 -12.24
CA MET A 64 19.74 -13.78 -13.09
C MET A 64 18.89 -12.68 -12.44
N LEU A 65 18.58 -11.66 -13.22
CA LEU A 65 17.60 -10.62 -12.83
C LEU A 65 16.18 -11.18 -12.85
N ASP A 66 15.22 -10.38 -12.35
CA ASP A 66 13.80 -10.73 -12.46
C ASP A 66 13.43 -11.11 -13.90
N THR A 67 12.61 -12.15 -14.05
CA THR A 67 12.24 -12.71 -15.36
C THR A 67 11.02 -12.07 -15.99
N ASN A 68 10.26 -11.28 -15.24
CA ASN A 68 9.06 -10.60 -15.75
C ASN A 68 9.41 -9.51 -16.79
N PRO A 69 8.53 -9.25 -17.77
CA PRO A 69 8.71 -8.13 -18.70
C PRO A 69 8.56 -6.80 -17.96
N ASN A 70 9.44 -5.83 -18.25
CA ASN A 70 9.25 -4.45 -17.76
C ASN A 70 8.29 -3.65 -18.66
N ILE A 71 8.14 -4.06 -19.93
CA ILE A 71 7.25 -3.44 -20.91
C ILE A 71 6.40 -4.51 -21.60
N ILE A 72 5.10 -4.26 -21.63
CA ILE A 72 4.11 -5.07 -22.34
C ILE A 72 3.39 -4.18 -23.35
N PHE A 73 3.52 -4.49 -24.63
CA PHE A 73 2.73 -3.85 -25.69
C PHE A 73 1.49 -4.69 -26.00
N LEU A 74 0.34 -4.05 -25.93
CA LEU A 74 -0.95 -4.62 -26.31
C LEU A 74 -1.37 -3.97 -27.63
N GLN A 75 -1.39 -4.75 -28.70
CA GLN A 75 -1.71 -4.21 -30.04
C GLN A 75 -3.08 -3.55 -30.04
N ASN A 76 -3.16 -2.32 -30.57
CA ASN A 76 -4.35 -1.48 -30.67
C ASN A 76 -4.97 -1.02 -29.31
N ILE A 77 -4.29 -1.29 -28.19
CA ILE A 77 -4.73 -0.89 -26.85
C ILE A 77 -3.75 0.11 -26.24
N GLY A 78 -2.45 -0.22 -26.22
CA GLY A 78 -1.44 0.63 -25.62
C GLY A 78 -0.26 -0.13 -25.04
N MET A 79 0.38 0.47 -24.03
CA MET A 79 1.55 -0.07 -23.36
C MET A 79 1.31 -0.12 -21.84
N VAL A 80 1.81 -1.17 -21.21
CA VAL A 80 1.92 -1.29 -19.77
C VAL A 80 3.40 -1.34 -19.39
N SER A 81 3.82 -0.46 -18.51
CA SER A 81 5.16 -0.47 -17.93
C SER A 81 5.12 -1.01 -16.49
N ILE A 82 6.16 -1.71 -16.09
CA ILE A 82 6.29 -2.34 -14.79
C ILE A 82 7.62 -1.91 -14.16
N GLY A 83 7.59 -1.49 -12.92
CA GLY A 83 8.76 -1.09 -12.13
C GLY A 83 8.66 -1.53 -10.68
N ARG A 84 9.75 -1.41 -9.93
CA ARG A 84 9.75 -1.65 -8.47
C ARG A 84 9.01 -0.56 -7.71
N THR A 85 8.99 0.64 -8.28
CA THR A 85 8.28 1.82 -7.78
C THR A 85 7.50 2.42 -8.93
N LYS A 86 6.51 3.27 -8.64
CA LYS A 86 5.78 4.03 -9.66
C LYS A 86 6.76 4.82 -10.54
N LYS A 87 7.75 5.48 -9.92
CA LYS A 87 8.78 6.23 -10.64
C LYS A 87 9.60 5.35 -11.60
N ASP A 88 9.96 4.12 -11.20
CA ASP A 88 10.69 3.21 -12.09
C ASP A 88 9.81 2.76 -13.26
N ALA A 89 8.51 2.55 -13.04
CA ALA A 89 7.56 2.23 -14.10
C ALA A 89 7.38 3.41 -15.08
N GLU A 90 7.26 4.63 -14.58
CA GLU A 90 7.19 5.86 -15.40
C GLU A 90 8.46 6.03 -16.26
N ILE A 91 9.65 5.90 -15.67
CA ILE A 91 10.91 5.95 -16.40
C ILE A 91 10.97 4.87 -17.49
N ALA A 92 10.51 3.65 -17.19
CA ALA A 92 10.48 2.58 -18.18
C ALA A 92 9.51 2.90 -19.32
N ALA A 93 8.36 3.54 -19.03
CA ALA A 93 7.41 3.99 -20.05
C ALA A 93 8.03 5.04 -20.99
N ASP A 94 8.62 6.11 -20.44
CA ASP A 94 9.25 7.18 -21.22
C ASP A 94 10.35 6.62 -22.14
N ILE A 95 11.21 5.75 -21.59
CA ILE A 95 12.28 5.09 -22.35
C ILE A 95 11.71 4.19 -23.45
N ALA A 96 10.63 3.46 -23.17
CA ALA A 96 10.01 2.59 -24.17
C ALA A 96 9.34 3.39 -25.30
N GLU A 97 8.69 4.51 -25.00
CA GLU A 97 8.13 5.43 -26.01
C GLU A 97 9.22 6.01 -26.90
N GLN A 98 10.31 6.48 -26.31
CA GLN A 98 11.46 6.96 -27.08
C GLN A 98 12.04 5.86 -27.97
N ASN A 99 12.23 4.66 -27.44
CA ASN A 99 12.75 3.51 -28.19
C ASN A 99 11.89 3.19 -29.42
N ILE A 100 10.56 3.22 -29.25
CA ILE A 100 9.61 3.00 -30.37
C ILE A 100 9.72 4.12 -31.40
N SER A 101 9.73 5.38 -30.96
CA SER A 101 9.80 6.55 -31.83
C SER A 101 11.05 6.50 -32.71
N VAL A 102 12.21 6.23 -32.13
CA VAL A 102 13.49 6.11 -32.86
C VAL A 102 13.46 4.94 -33.83
N ILE A 103 13.03 3.76 -33.39
CA ILE A 103 12.97 2.57 -34.26
C ILE A 103 11.98 2.79 -35.43
N SER A 104 10.84 3.46 -35.19
CA SER A 104 9.86 3.79 -36.24
C SER A 104 10.45 4.72 -37.28
N LYS A 105 11.12 5.79 -36.88
CA LYS A 105 11.79 6.74 -37.80
C LYS A 105 12.89 6.06 -38.63
N ILE A 106 13.69 5.19 -38.02
CA ILE A 106 14.71 4.42 -38.76
C ILE A 106 14.05 3.52 -39.81
N GLN A 107 12.87 2.94 -39.50
CA GLN A 107 12.17 2.04 -40.43
C GLN A 107 11.53 2.75 -41.63
N GLU A 108 11.36 4.05 -41.59
CA GLU A 108 10.90 4.85 -42.74
C GLU A 108 11.96 4.93 -43.84
N THR A 109 13.24 4.91 -43.47
CA THR A 109 14.36 5.10 -44.40
C THR A 109 15.26 3.88 -44.55
N SER A 110 15.28 3.00 -43.52
CA SER A 110 16.16 1.85 -43.49
C SER A 110 15.60 0.73 -42.58
N LYS A 111 16.33 -0.37 -42.45
CA LYS A 111 15.92 -1.50 -41.59
C LYS A 111 16.67 -1.44 -40.26
N PHE A 112 15.97 -1.17 -39.17
CA PHE A 112 16.56 -1.26 -37.83
C PHE A 112 17.08 -2.67 -37.54
N LYS A 113 18.35 -2.77 -37.11
CA LYS A 113 19.00 -3.99 -36.71
C LYS A 113 19.60 -3.82 -35.33
N THR A 114 19.16 -4.64 -34.38
CA THR A 114 19.72 -4.64 -33.02
C THR A 114 21.09 -5.32 -32.98
N ILE A 115 21.88 -5.04 -31.94
CA ILE A 115 23.12 -5.74 -31.64
C ILE A 115 22.87 -7.20 -31.29
N SER A 116 23.94 -8.01 -31.19
CA SER A 116 23.81 -9.42 -30.89
C SER A 116 23.21 -9.67 -29.50
N LYS A 117 22.59 -10.86 -29.30
CA LYS A 117 22.07 -11.25 -27.97
C LYS A 117 23.19 -11.31 -26.92
N LYS A 118 24.42 -11.60 -27.34
CA LYS A 118 25.58 -11.60 -26.44
C LYS A 118 25.90 -10.18 -25.99
N ASP A 119 25.96 -9.22 -26.91
CA ASP A 119 26.27 -7.83 -26.57
C ASP A 119 25.13 -7.21 -25.73
N LEU A 120 23.86 -7.53 -26.01
CA LEU A 120 22.74 -7.16 -25.16
C LEU A 120 22.87 -7.70 -23.74
N PHE A 121 23.33 -8.97 -23.60
CA PHE A 121 23.57 -9.60 -22.31
C PHE A 121 24.72 -8.92 -21.57
N ASP A 122 25.82 -8.65 -22.25
CA ASP A 122 26.98 -7.99 -21.67
C ASP A 122 26.61 -6.59 -21.14
N MET A 123 25.76 -5.85 -21.87
CA MET A 123 25.23 -4.55 -21.44
C MET A 123 24.24 -4.68 -20.26
N GLU A 124 23.25 -5.57 -20.34
CA GLU A 124 22.24 -5.75 -19.30
C GLU A 124 22.86 -6.16 -17.96
N TYR A 125 23.89 -7.02 -17.99
CA TYR A 125 24.56 -7.54 -16.80
C TYR A 125 25.89 -6.84 -16.47
N TRP A 126 26.18 -5.72 -17.11
CA TRP A 126 27.37 -4.92 -16.78
C TRP A 126 27.19 -4.26 -15.40
N SER A 127 28.18 -4.48 -14.52
CA SER A 127 28.08 -4.03 -13.12
C SER A 127 27.92 -2.53 -12.96
N LEU A 128 28.57 -1.72 -13.83
CA LEU A 128 28.43 -0.27 -13.80
C LEU A 128 27.03 0.20 -14.28
N GLU A 129 26.47 -0.46 -15.26
CA GLU A 129 25.10 -0.16 -15.70
C GLU A 129 24.08 -0.57 -14.63
N GLN A 130 24.24 -1.75 -14.03
CA GLN A 130 23.37 -2.20 -12.93
C GLN A 130 23.49 -1.31 -11.69
N ALA A 131 24.65 -0.70 -11.45
CA ALA A 131 24.83 0.25 -10.35
C ALA A 131 23.95 1.50 -10.47
N LYS A 132 23.63 1.96 -11.71
CA LYS A 132 22.73 3.10 -11.95
C LYS A 132 21.30 2.87 -11.45
N ILE A 133 20.85 1.62 -11.37
CA ILE A 133 19.50 1.24 -10.94
C ILE A 133 19.49 0.55 -9.58
N LYS A 134 20.67 0.29 -9.00
CA LYS A 134 20.79 -0.33 -7.68
C LYS A 134 20.43 0.69 -6.61
N ARG A 135 19.42 0.38 -5.81
CA ARG A 135 19.03 1.14 -4.61
C ARG A 135 19.21 0.27 -3.38
N GLU A 136 19.42 0.89 -2.22
CA GLU A 136 19.32 0.18 -0.95
C GLU A 136 17.96 -0.49 -0.84
N LYS A 137 17.96 -1.74 -0.37
CA LYS A 137 16.74 -2.54 -0.26
C LYS A 137 15.97 -2.11 1.00
N GLN A 138 15.13 -1.10 0.87
CA GLN A 138 14.19 -0.73 1.93
C GLN A 138 13.12 -1.81 2.08
N LEU A 139 12.69 -2.08 3.32
CA LEU A 139 11.82 -3.23 3.65
C LEU A 139 10.45 -3.15 2.97
N LEU A 140 9.93 -1.96 2.74
CA LEU A 140 8.62 -1.76 2.10
C LEU A 140 8.74 -1.35 0.62
N CYS A 141 9.94 -1.40 0.03
CA CYS A 141 10.13 -1.05 -1.38
C CYS A 141 9.28 -1.96 -2.28
N GLY A 142 8.44 -1.35 -3.11
CA GLY A 142 7.51 -2.04 -4.00
C GLY A 142 6.16 -2.38 -3.38
N ASN A 143 5.96 -2.14 -2.08
CA ASN A 143 4.65 -2.31 -1.45
C ASN A 143 3.75 -1.10 -1.74
N ILE A 144 2.54 -1.37 -2.16
CA ILE A 144 1.48 -0.38 -2.39
C ILE A 144 0.59 -0.35 -1.14
N ILE A 145 0.62 0.78 -0.43
CA ILE A 145 -0.02 0.93 0.88
C ILE A 145 -1.11 1.97 0.82
N VAL A 146 -2.31 1.62 1.27
CA VAL A 146 -3.46 2.52 1.34
C VAL A 146 -3.75 2.86 2.80
N ILE A 147 -3.84 4.16 3.13
CA ILE A 147 -4.14 4.64 4.48
C ILE A 147 -5.44 5.45 4.44
N THR A 148 -6.43 5.10 5.27
CA THR A 148 -7.68 5.87 5.42
C THR A 148 -7.59 6.87 6.59
N GLY A 149 -8.23 8.04 6.47
CA GLY A 149 -8.06 9.14 7.43
C GLY A 149 -6.60 9.58 7.51
N ALA A 150 -5.94 9.58 6.35
CA ALA A 150 -4.49 9.70 6.23
C ALA A 150 -3.96 11.09 6.58
N LEU A 151 -4.78 12.12 6.50
CA LEU A 151 -4.41 13.51 6.86
C LEU A 151 -4.64 13.83 8.34
N GLY A 152 -5.20 12.89 9.13
CA GLY A 152 -5.18 12.94 10.57
C GLY A 152 -3.80 12.62 11.16
N LYS A 153 -3.55 12.97 12.44
CA LYS A 153 -2.21 12.84 13.07
C LYS A 153 -1.60 11.43 12.95
N ILE A 154 -2.34 10.39 13.28
CA ILE A 154 -1.84 9.00 13.21
C ILE A 154 -1.63 8.60 11.75
N GLY A 155 -2.62 8.88 10.87
CA GLY A 155 -2.52 8.57 9.46
C GLY A 155 -1.33 9.23 8.79
N TYR A 156 -1.09 10.52 9.10
CA TYR A 156 0.01 11.28 8.52
C TYR A 156 1.39 10.79 9.02
N ALA A 157 1.53 10.53 10.33
CA ALA A 157 2.76 9.93 10.86
C ALA A 157 3.04 8.54 10.25
N THR A 158 1.98 7.76 10.00
CA THR A 158 2.10 6.45 9.35
C THR A 158 2.54 6.61 7.89
N TYR A 159 1.97 7.58 7.15
CA TYR A 159 2.38 7.92 5.80
C TYR A 159 3.87 8.28 5.73
N GLU A 160 4.34 9.22 6.56
CA GLU A 160 5.74 9.65 6.56
C GLU A 160 6.69 8.48 6.83
N LEU A 161 6.40 7.67 7.85
CA LEU A 161 7.22 6.50 8.18
C LEU A 161 7.26 5.47 7.04
N PHE A 162 6.10 5.12 6.49
CA PHE A 162 6.04 4.07 5.46
C PHE A 162 6.71 4.53 4.15
N LYS A 163 6.57 5.80 3.81
CA LYS A 163 7.27 6.42 2.69
C LYS A 163 8.79 6.41 2.90
N ASP A 164 9.27 6.75 4.11
CA ASP A 164 10.69 6.67 4.48
C ASP A 164 11.23 5.22 4.33
N LYS A 165 10.40 4.21 4.57
CA LYS A 165 10.74 2.79 4.38
C LYS A 165 10.55 2.29 2.94
N GLY A 166 10.32 3.20 1.99
CA GLY A 166 10.33 2.94 0.54
C GLY A 166 9.01 2.47 -0.06
N ALA A 167 7.91 2.55 0.68
CA ALA A 167 6.59 2.19 0.17
C ALA A 167 6.03 3.25 -0.80
N GLU A 168 5.17 2.80 -1.71
CA GLU A 168 4.24 3.64 -2.46
C GLU A 168 2.99 3.83 -1.60
N VAL A 169 2.81 5.01 -1.01
CA VAL A 169 1.74 5.28 -0.06
C VAL A 169 0.65 6.15 -0.69
N ILE A 170 -0.57 5.64 -0.66
CA ILE A 170 -1.77 6.33 -1.15
C ILE A 170 -2.62 6.77 0.04
N LEU A 171 -2.90 8.07 0.10
CA LEU A 171 -3.67 8.70 1.17
C LEU A 171 -5.14 8.81 0.76
N LEU A 172 -6.04 8.33 1.64
CA LEU A 172 -7.48 8.49 1.51
C LEU A 172 -8.00 9.35 2.66
N ASP A 173 -8.67 10.45 2.35
CA ASP A 173 -9.29 11.33 3.34
C ASP A 173 -10.56 11.98 2.78
N ASN A 174 -11.47 12.42 3.63
CA ASN A 174 -12.68 13.13 3.21
C ASN A 174 -12.60 14.66 3.40
N ASN A 175 -11.51 15.17 3.95
CA ASN A 175 -11.30 16.59 4.14
C ASN A 175 -10.68 17.24 2.89
N LYS A 176 -11.53 17.81 2.04
CA LYS A 176 -11.12 18.44 0.78
C LYS A 176 -10.09 19.57 0.96
N VAL A 177 -10.14 20.30 2.08
CA VAL A 177 -9.19 21.39 2.36
C VAL A 177 -7.80 20.82 2.62
N LEU A 178 -7.70 19.83 3.50
CA LEU A 178 -6.43 19.18 3.82
C LEU A 178 -5.86 18.45 2.58
N ILE A 179 -6.71 17.82 1.76
CA ILE A 179 -6.27 17.18 0.51
C ILE A 179 -5.63 18.22 -0.41
N LYS A 180 -6.29 19.36 -0.64
CA LYS A 180 -5.77 20.44 -1.48
C LYS A 180 -4.43 20.97 -0.94
N GLU A 181 -4.34 21.17 0.35
CA GLU A 181 -3.11 21.62 1.03
C GLU A 181 -1.99 20.58 0.86
N PHE A 182 -2.27 19.29 1.07
CA PHE A 182 -1.30 18.21 0.88
C PHE A 182 -0.77 18.18 -0.55
N LEU A 183 -1.66 18.18 -1.54
CA LEU A 183 -1.29 18.13 -2.96
C LEU A 183 -0.51 19.36 -3.45
N SER A 184 -0.62 20.51 -2.75
CA SER A 184 0.20 21.68 -3.07
C SER A 184 1.66 21.54 -2.64
N LYS A 185 1.96 20.62 -1.72
CA LYS A 185 3.29 20.42 -1.13
C LYS A 185 3.93 19.07 -1.50
N HIS A 186 3.13 18.09 -1.88
CA HIS A 186 3.55 16.71 -2.12
C HIS A 186 3.10 16.21 -3.49
N LYS A 187 3.90 15.32 -4.08
CA LYS A 187 3.58 14.64 -5.34
C LYS A 187 2.90 13.28 -5.15
N ASP A 188 2.77 12.86 -3.90
CA ASP A 188 2.17 11.56 -3.57
C ASP A 188 0.65 11.60 -3.81
N MET A 189 0.08 10.45 -4.11
CA MET A 189 -1.35 10.34 -4.39
C MET A 189 -2.17 10.53 -3.12
N CYS A 190 -3.04 11.53 -3.11
CA CYS A 190 -4.04 11.76 -2.08
C CYS A 190 -5.41 11.89 -2.75
N LEU A 191 -6.34 10.99 -2.41
CA LEU A 191 -7.66 10.90 -3.01
C LEU A 191 -8.74 11.25 -2.00
N TYR A 192 -9.77 11.96 -2.47
CA TYR A 192 -11.00 12.09 -1.70
C TYR A 192 -11.67 10.74 -1.55
N CYS A 193 -11.97 10.36 -0.31
CA CYS A 193 -12.72 9.15 0.01
C CYS A 193 -13.51 9.33 1.29
N ASP A 194 -14.85 9.34 1.17
CA ASP A 194 -15.72 9.16 2.32
C ASP A 194 -15.86 7.66 2.59
N VAL A 195 -15.27 7.21 3.69
CA VAL A 195 -15.27 5.78 4.08
C VAL A 195 -16.64 5.25 4.47
N THR A 196 -17.64 6.10 4.63
CA THR A 196 -19.04 5.71 4.88
C THR A 196 -19.85 5.54 3.58
N ASP A 197 -19.29 5.94 2.43
CA ASP A 197 -19.89 5.77 1.11
C ASP A 197 -19.16 4.68 0.30
N SER A 198 -19.84 3.57 0.07
CA SER A 198 -19.29 2.45 -0.71
C SER A 198 -18.95 2.81 -2.16
N LYS A 199 -19.63 3.79 -2.77
CA LYS A 199 -19.32 4.29 -4.12
C LYS A 199 -18.01 5.08 -4.09
N SER A 200 -17.82 5.94 -3.09
CA SER A 200 -16.57 6.69 -2.88
C SER A 200 -15.38 5.74 -2.71
N ILE A 201 -15.52 4.71 -1.87
CA ILE A 201 -14.50 3.67 -1.70
C ILE A 201 -14.20 2.95 -3.03
N SER A 202 -15.24 2.55 -3.78
CA SER A 202 -15.07 1.85 -5.06
C SER A 202 -14.31 2.70 -6.08
N VAL A 203 -14.62 3.99 -6.18
CA VAL A 203 -13.92 4.94 -7.07
C VAL A 203 -12.45 5.07 -6.67
N ALA A 204 -12.17 5.27 -5.37
CA ALA A 204 -10.79 5.38 -4.87
C ALA A 204 -9.96 4.13 -5.21
N PHE A 205 -10.46 2.92 -4.89
CA PHE A 205 -9.74 1.69 -5.18
C PHE A 205 -9.59 1.39 -6.68
N LYS A 206 -10.57 1.74 -7.52
CA LYS A 206 -10.43 1.66 -8.99
C LYS A 206 -9.31 2.57 -9.50
N THR A 207 -9.21 3.78 -8.96
CA THR A 207 -8.12 4.71 -9.31
C THR A 207 -6.76 4.16 -8.89
N ILE A 208 -6.66 3.62 -7.67
CA ILE A 208 -5.43 2.98 -7.17
C ILE A 208 -5.02 1.82 -8.06
N LEU A 209 -5.94 0.93 -8.41
CA LEU A 209 -5.66 -0.22 -9.28
C LEU A 209 -5.20 0.21 -10.68
N LYS A 210 -5.77 1.28 -11.22
CA LYS A 210 -5.37 1.84 -12.52
C LYS A 210 -3.94 2.38 -12.49
N GLU A 211 -3.56 3.09 -11.42
CA GLU A 211 -2.30 3.82 -11.32
C GLU A 211 -1.13 2.97 -10.79
N TYR A 212 -1.43 2.00 -9.91
CA TYR A 212 -0.41 1.20 -9.22
C TYR A 212 -0.52 -0.30 -9.50
N GLY A 213 -1.63 -0.77 -10.08
CA GLY A 213 -1.82 -2.17 -10.44
C GLY A 213 -2.24 -3.09 -9.31
N GLY A 214 -2.22 -2.65 -8.06
CA GLY A 214 -2.56 -3.51 -6.91
C GLY A 214 -2.60 -2.79 -5.57
N VAL A 215 -2.76 -3.59 -4.49
CA VAL A 215 -2.70 -3.16 -3.09
C VAL A 215 -2.08 -4.28 -2.26
N ASP A 216 -1.06 -3.95 -1.46
CA ASP A 216 -0.36 -4.93 -0.61
C ASP A 216 -0.72 -4.77 0.86
N ILE A 217 -0.85 -3.53 1.35
CA ILE A 217 -1.14 -3.23 2.75
C ILE A 217 -2.25 -2.18 2.81
N VAL A 218 -3.20 -2.36 3.72
CA VAL A 218 -4.21 -1.35 4.04
C VAL A 218 -4.13 -1.00 5.52
N VAL A 219 -3.95 0.28 5.82
CA VAL A 219 -4.07 0.83 7.18
C VAL A 219 -5.45 1.49 7.29
N SER A 220 -6.39 0.76 7.87
CA SER A 220 -7.75 1.24 8.12
C SER A 220 -7.77 2.05 9.41
N ASN A 221 -7.61 3.38 9.27
CA ASN A 221 -7.37 4.28 10.38
C ASN A 221 -8.47 5.36 10.57
N ALA A 222 -9.28 5.65 9.57
CA ALA A 222 -10.33 6.65 9.66
C ALA A 222 -11.28 6.38 10.85
N GLY A 223 -11.69 7.42 11.58
CA GLY A 223 -12.58 7.27 12.71
C GLY A 223 -12.96 8.58 13.37
N THR A 224 -13.96 8.54 14.24
CA THR A 224 -14.41 9.63 15.11
C THR A 224 -14.69 9.07 16.50
N ALA A 225 -14.68 9.92 17.55
CA ALA A 225 -14.94 9.49 18.92
C ALA A 225 -16.20 10.17 19.52
N PRO A 226 -17.40 9.78 19.08
CA PRO A 226 -18.63 10.29 19.68
C PRO A 226 -18.73 9.86 21.15
N GLN A 227 -19.23 10.76 21.98
CA GLN A 227 -19.37 10.59 23.40
C GLN A 227 -20.83 10.76 23.83
N GLY A 228 -21.22 10.11 24.93
CA GLY A 228 -22.53 10.20 25.56
C GLY A 228 -22.72 9.08 26.57
N LEU A 229 -23.51 9.35 27.61
CA LEU A 229 -23.96 8.31 28.53
C LEU A 229 -24.93 7.39 27.82
N MET A 230 -24.80 6.08 27.97
CA MET A 230 -25.52 5.09 27.15
C MET A 230 -27.06 5.23 27.20
N ALA A 231 -27.59 5.63 28.34
CA ALA A 231 -29.05 5.86 28.46
C ALA A 231 -29.54 7.16 27.76
N GLU A 232 -28.59 8.06 27.41
CA GLU A 232 -28.89 9.38 26.82
C GLU A 232 -28.52 9.44 25.32
N VAL A 233 -27.75 8.45 24.84
CA VAL A 233 -27.30 8.40 23.45
C VAL A 233 -28.47 8.09 22.53
N THR A 234 -28.66 8.92 21.50
CA THR A 234 -29.68 8.65 20.48
C THR A 234 -29.27 7.46 19.57
N SER A 235 -30.28 6.77 19.04
CA SER A 235 -30.06 5.69 18.07
C SER A 235 -29.25 6.15 16.85
N GLU A 236 -29.47 7.36 16.38
CA GLU A 236 -28.75 7.97 15.25
C GLU A 236 -27.28 8.16 15.56
N SER A 237 -26.94 8.69 16.76
CA SER A 237 -25.56 8.86 17.20
C SER A 237 -24.83 7.53 17.31
N LEU A 238 -25.50 6.50 17.86
CA LEU A 238 -24.94 5.16 17.95
C LEU A 238 -24.72 4.55 16.55
N LYS A 239 -25.75 4.59 15.68
CA LYS A 239 -25.64 4.13 14.29
C LYS A 239 -24.51 4.83 13.55
N ARG A 240 -24.43 6.18 13.65
CA ARG A 240 -23.36 6.95 13.01
C ARG A 240 -21.98 6.55 13.51
N SER A 241 -21.84 6.24 14.80
CA SER A 241 -20.58 5.71 15.33
C SER A 241 -20.20 4.37 14.70
N PHE A 242 -21.16 3.46 14.58
CA PHE A 242 -20.92 2.17 13.92
C PHE A 242 -20.60 2.32 12.43
N GLU A 243 -21.27 3.22 11.72
CA GLU A 243 -20.98 3.51 10.31
C GLU A 243 -19.51 3.89 10.11
N ILE A 244 -19.02 4.83 10.93
CA ILE A 244 -17.65 5.34 10.77
C ILE A 244 -16.62 4.41 11.40
N ASN A 245 -16.85 3.84 12.60
CA ASN A 245 -15.83 3.15 13.37
C ASN A 245 -15.85 1.62 13.22
N PHE A 246 -16.82 1.07 12.48
CA PHE A 246 -16.94 -0.37 12.24
C PHE A 246 -17.26 -0.70 10.78
N PHE A 247 -18.41 -0.29 10.24
CA PHE A 247 -18.84 -0.68 8.88
C PHE A 247 -17.90 -0.15 7.80
N SER A 248 -17.37 1.06 7.97
CA SER A 248 -16.37 1.61 7.05
C SER A 248 -15.11 0.75 6.99
N HIS A 249 -14.61 0.32 8.13
CA HIS A 249 -13.44 -0.57 8.22
C HIS A 249 -13.72 -1.94 7.59
N GLN A 250 -14.91 -2.49 7.82
CA GLN A 250 -15.33 -3.74 7.18
C GLN A 250 -15.39 -3.61 5.66
N THR A 251 -15.99 -2.53 5.14
CA THR A 251 -16.09 -2.28 3.70
C THR A 251 -14.70 -2.12 3.05
N ILE A 252 -13.84 -1.32 3.65
CA ILE A 252 -12.43 -1.13 3.19
C ILE A 252 -11.69 -2.48 3.19
N ALA A 253 -11.76 -3.23 4.28
CA ALA A 253 -11.11 -4.53 4.39
C ALA A 253 -11.65 -5.54 3.36
N SER A 254 -12.97 -5.55 3.14
CA SER A 254 -13.61 -6.42 2.14
C SER A 254 -13.14 -6.11 0.71
N VAL A 255 -13.09 -4.83 0.33
CA VAL A 255 -12.60 -4.41 -0.99
C VAL A 255 -11.13 -4.78 -1.15
N ALA A 256 -10.28 -4.44 -0.18
CA ALA A 256 -8.87 -4.76 -0.20
C ALA A 256 -8.60 -6.26 -0.28
N THR A 257 -9.29 -7.06 0.53
CA THR A 257 -9.15 -8.53 0.54
C THR A 257 -9.50 -9.14 -0.81
N ARG A 258 -10.58 -8.69 -1.45
CA ARG A 258 -10.95 -9.17 -2.80
C ARG A 258 -9.89 -8.86 -3.84
N ILE A 259 -9.23 -7.70 -3.73
CA ILE A 259 -8.11 -7.32 -4.60
C ILE A 259 -6.92 -8.24 -4.33
N MET A 260 -6.51 -8.38 -3.06
CA MET A 260 -5.37 -9.22 -2.65
C MET A 260 -5.55 -10.68 -3.07
N LEU A 261 -6.76 -11.25 -2.95
CA LEU A 261 -7.09 -12.60 -3.41
C LEU A 261 -6.91 -12.76 -4.93
N LYS A 262 -7.33 -11.74 -5.72
CA LYS A 262 -7.12 -11.74 -7.18
C LYS A 262 -5.65 -11.62 -7.57
N GLN A 263 -4.86 -10.86 -6.82
CA GLN A 263 -3.42 -10.70 -7.02
C GLN A 263 -2.66 -12.02 -6.76
N LYS A 264 -3.21 -12.93 -5.96
CA LYS A 264 -2.57 -14.20 -5.56
C LYS A 264 -1.19 -14.00 -4.91
N ILE A 265 -1.03 -12.89 -4.20
CA ILE A 265 0.16 -12.55 -3.42
C ILE A 265 -0.24 -12.34 -1.95
N LYS A 266 0.75 -12.29 -1.08
CA LYS A 266 0.52 -11.98 0.34
C LYS A 266 -0.03 -10.56 0.50
N GLY A 267 -0.92 -10.37 1.49
CA GLY A 267 -1.49 -9.08 1.83
C GLY A 267 -1.46 -8.79 3.33
N CYS A 268 -1.73 -7.54 3.73
CA CYS A 268 -1.82 -7.17 5.12
C CYS A 268 -2.90 -6.12 5.38
N LEU A 269 -3.80 -6.41 6.31
CA LEU A 269 -4.80 -5.49 6.86
C LEU A 269 -4.34 -5.04 8.24
N LEU A 270 -4.28 -3.72 8.46
CA LEU A 270 -3.92 -3.11 9.72
C LEU A 270 -5.04 -2.19 10.18
N PHE A 271 -5.53 -2.40 11.41
CA PHE A 271 -6.67 -1.66 11.94
C PHE A 271 -6.26 -0.77 13.09
N ASN A 272 -6.66 0.51 13.04
CA ASN A 272 -6.58 1.41 14.17
C ASN A 272 -7.76 1.13 15.13
N ILE A 273 -7.49 0.33 16.13
CA ILE A 273 -8.47 -0.03 17.17
C ILE A 273 -8.52 1.08 18.22
N SER A 274 -8.68 0.80 19.44
CA SER A 274 -8.61 1.75 20.56
C SER A 274 -8.61 1.02 21.88
N LYS A 275 -7.98 1.56 22.89
CA LYS A 275 -8.12 1.12 24.27
C LYS A 275 -9.59 0.95 24.69
N GLN A 276 -10.49 1.78 24.15
CA GLN A 276 -11.92 1.71 24.46
C GLN A 276 -12.59 0.39 24.04
N SER A 277 -11.93 -0.40 23.18
CA SER A 277 -12.40 -1.74 22.78
C SER A 277 -12.29 -2.78 23.89
N VAL A 278 -11.36 -2.60 24.84
CA VAL A 278 -11.06 -3.56 25.92
C VAL A 278 -11.23 -2.96 27.31
N ASN A 279 -11.08 -1.63 27.46
CA ASN A 279 -11.22 -0.93 28.73
C ASN A 279 -12.09 0.32 28.54
N PRO A 280 -13.42 0.20 28.72
CA PRO A 280 -14.36 1.29 28.48
C PRO A 280 -14.12 2.48 29.41
N GLY A 281 -14.13 3.68 28.85
CA GLY A 281 -14.13 4.92 29.61
C GLY A 281 -15.53 5.50 29.78
N LYS A 282 -15.76 6.24 30.86
CA LYS A 282 -17.04 6.95 31.09
C LYS A 282 -17.44 7.78 29.87
N ALA A 283 -18.68 7.65 29.41
CA ALA A 283 -19.29 8.32 28.27
C ALA A 283 -18.62 8.03 26.90
N PHE A 284 -17.88 6.94 26.73
CA PHE A 284 -17.32 6.50 25.45
C PHE A 284 -18.06 5.30 24.85
N GLY A 285 -19.25 4.94 25.36
CA GLY A 285 -20.01 3.79 24.91
C GLY A 285 -20.20 3.72 23.40
N PRO A 286 -20.70 4.76 22.71
CA PRO A 286 -20.92 4.73 21.27
C PRO A 286 -19.64 4.41 20.48
N TYR A 287 -18.52 5.00 20.87
CA TYR A 287 -17.24 4.74 20.26
C TYR A 287 -16.64 3.39 20.65
N GLY A 288 -16.64 3.07 21.95
CA GLY A 288 -16.04 1.85 22.49
C GLY A 288 -16.70 0.56 21.94
N LEU A 289 -18.03 0.53 21.84
CA LEU A 289 -18.77 -0.61 21.27
C LEU A 289 -18.38 -0.86 19.81
N ALA A 290 -18.31 0.19 18.98
CA ALA A 290 -17.91 0.06 17.59
C ALA A 290 -16.44 -0.42 17.47
N LYS A 291 -15.53 0.07 18.34
CA LYS A 291 -14.13 -0.37 18.37
C LYS A 291 -13.95 -1.78 18.93
N ALA A 292 -14.82 -2.23 19.84
CA ALA A 292 -14.85 -3.65 20.29
C ALA A 292 -15.28 -4.59 19.14
N ALA A 293 -16.28 -4.19 18.37
CA ALA A 293 -16.66 -4.90 17.15
C ALA A 293 -15.51 -4.93 16.13
N LEU A 294 -14.80 -3.81 15.95
CA LEU A 294 -13.64 -3.72 15.05
C LEU A 294 -12.47 -4.62 15.51
N LEU A 295 -12.21 -4.72 16.81
CA LEU A 295 -11.21 -5.64 17.36
C LEU A 295 -11.53 -7.09 16.97
N ASN A 296 -12.78 -7.50 17.12
CA ASN A 296 -13.19 -8.84 16.73
C ASN A 296 -13.13 -9.05 15.21
N LEU A 297 -13.54 -8.05 14.42
CA LEU A 297 -13.42 -8.07 12.95
C LEU A 297 -11.97 -8.30 12.50
N CYS A 298 -11.01 -7.62 13.13
CA CYS A 298 -9.58 -7.80 12.85
C CYS A 298 -9.16 -9.27 13.03
N LYS A 299 -9.58 -9.92 14.11
CA LYS A 299 -9.30 -11.34 14.38
C LYS A 299 -10.01 -12.25 13.38
N GLN A 300 -11.26 -11.93 13.03
CA GLN A 300 -12.04 -12.72 12.07
C GLN A 300 -11.37 -12.71 10.68
N TYR A 301 -10.88 -11.57 10.19
CA TYR A 301 -10.12 -11.52 8.94
C TYR A 301 -8.84 -12.36 8.97
N ALA A 302 -8.16 -12.44 10.12
CA ALA A 302 -7.00 -13.31 10.28
C ALA A 302 -7.35 -14.80 10.14
N VAL A 303 -8.49 -15.22 10.73
CA VAL A 303 -8.99 -16.60 10.66
C VAL A 303 -9.44 -16.95 9.24
N ASP A 304 -10.23 -16.08 8.61
CA ASP A 304 -10.84 -16.37 7.31
C ASP A 304 -9.83 -16.36 6.15
N TYR A 305 -8.83 -15.48 6.21
CA TYR A 305 -7.95 -15.21 5.06
C TYR A 305 -6.47 -15.52 5.28
N GLY A 306 -6.08 -15.95 6.48
CA GLY A 306 -4.70 -16.32 6.78
C GLY A 306 -4.15 -17.43 5.87
N MET A 307 -4.97 -18.42 5.53
CA MET A 307 -4.61 -19.50 4.59
C MET A 307 -4.26 -19.01 3.17
N TYR A 308 -4.75 -17.83 2.79
CA TYR A 308 -4.43 -17.19 1.50
C TYR A 308 -3.23 -16.24 1.58
N GLY A 309 -2.53 -16.21 2.73
CA GLY A 309 -1.39 -15.32 2.95
C GLY A 309 -1.77 -13.87 3.26
N ILE A 310 -3.05 -13.59 3.56
CA ILE A 310 -3.52 -12.27 3.96
C ILE A 310 -3.53 -12.20 5.49
N ARG A 311 -2.67 -11.33 6.04
CA ARG A 311 -2.57 -11.09 7.48
C ARG A 311 -3.53 -9.99 7.91
N SER A 312 -4.02 -10.06 9.13
CA SER A 312 -4.88 -9.05 9.73
C SER A 312 -4.45 -8.80 11.17
N ASN A 313 -4.04 -7.57 11.47
CA ASN A 313 -3.57 -7.17 12.80
C ASN A 313 -4.11 -5.79 13.17
N GLY A 314 -4.09 -5.46 14.45
CA GLY A 314 -4.57 -4.19 14.96
C GLY A 314 -3.60 -3.50 15.89
N VAL A 315 -3.72 -2.18 15.99
CA VAL A 315 -3.03 -1.38 17.00
C VAL A 315 -4.08 -0.81 17.94
N ASN A 316 -3.89 -1.07 19.23
CA ASN A 316 -4.73 -0.57 20.31
C ASN A 316 -4.05 0.63 20.96
N ALA A 317 -4.40 1.84 20.52
CA ALA A 317 -3.80 3.08 21.01
C ALA A 317 -4.66 3.80 22.07
N ASP A 318 -4.04 4.61 22.93
CA ASP A 318 -4.72 5.47 23.89
C ASP A 318 -4.14 6.89 23.91
N ARG A 319 -5.02 7.88 24.07
CA ARG A 319 -4.72 9.31 24.33
C ARG A 319 -3.76 9.99 23.35
N ILE A 320 -3.87 9.70 22.06
CA ILE A 320 -3.07 10.39 21.05
C ILE A 320 -3.65 11.79 20.80
N LYS A 321 -2.87 12.84 21.05
CA LYS A 321 -3.26 14.22 20.73
C LYS A 321 -3.50 14.36 19.22
N SER A 322 -4.73 14.70 18.83
CA SER A 322 -5.19 14.72 17.45
C SER A 322 -6.38 15.66 17.28
N GLY A 323 -6.93 15.74 16.06
CA GLY A 323 -8.22 16.43 15.86
C GLY A 323 -9.36 15.80 16.66
N MET A 324 -9.30 14.50 16.90
CA MET A 324 -10.26 13.76 17.73
C MET A 324 -10.07 14.01 19.23
N LEU A 325 -8.83 13.99 19.72
CA LEU A 325 -8.45 14.31 21.10
C LEU A 325 -7.76 15.69 21.11
N ASN A 326 -8.55 16.74 20.99
CA ASN A 326 -8.06 18.12 20.96
C ASN A 326 -7.92 18.73 22.37
N ASP A 327 -7.30 19.93 22.45
CA ASP A 327 -7.01 20.60 23.71
C ASP A 327 -8.26 20.88 24.57
N LYS A 328 -9.42 21.12 23.95
CA LYS A 328 -10.70 21.33 24.67
C LYS A 328 -11.16 20.02 25.33
N LEU A 329 -11.06 18.89 24.62
CA LEU A 329 -11.44 17.60 25.18
C LEU A 329 -10.46 17.14 26.26
N ILE A 330 -9.15 17.36 26.06
CA ILE A 330 -8.11 17.09 27.06
C ILE A 330 -8.41 17.89 28.35
N LEU A 331 -8.70 19.20 28.23
CA LEU A 331 -9.05 20.04 29.37
C LEU A 331 -10.27 19.51 30.12
N ASN A 332 -11.35 19.20 29.41
CA ASN A 332 -12.58 18.70 30.03
C ASN A 332 -12.34 17.36 30.75
N ARG A 333 -11.56 16.46 30.15
CA ARG A 333 -11.23 15.16 30.74
C ARG A 333 -10.30 15.23 31.92
N SER A 334 -9.31 16.11 31.88
CA SER A 334 -8.41 16.35 33.02
C SER A 334 -9.15 16.92 34.23
N LYS A 335 -10.01 17.94 34.00
CA LYS A 335 -10.89 18.50 35.04
C LYS A 335 -11.82 17.45 35.67
N ALA A 336 -12.48 16.62 34.83
CA ALA A 336 -13.39 15.56 35.28
C ALA A 336 -12.70 14.48 36.13
N ARG A 337 -11.36 14.40 36.09
CA ARG A 337 -10.51 13.48 36.89
C ARG A 337 -9.75 14.16 38.00
N GLY A 338 -9.89 15.45 38.17
CA GLY A 338 -9.15 16.22 39.17
C GLY A 338 -7.64 16.27 38.98
N VAL A 339 -7.17 16.18 37.73
CA VAL A 339 -5.73 16.15 37.38
C VAL A 339 -5.39 17.25 36.38
N SER A 340 -4.11 17.61 36.25
CA SER A 340 -3.62 18.53 35.22
C SER A 340 -3.73 17.90 33.81
N LYS A 341 -3.65 18.70 32.73
CA LYS A 341 -3.61 18.20 31.34
C LYS A 341 -2.42 17.25 31.11
N ASP A 342 -1.26 17.63 31.64
CA ASP A 342 -0.03 16.82 31.54
C ASP A 342 -0.21 15.48 32.26
N GLN A 343 -0.68 15.46 33.49
CA GLN A 343 -0.99 14.25 34.23
C GLN A 343 -2.07 13.38 33.53
N TYR A 344 -3.05 14.03 32.87
CA TYR A 344 -4.04 13.28 32.08
C TYR A 344 -3.40 12.57 30.88
N MET A 345 -2.53 13.24 30.12
CA MET A 345 -1.88 12.69 28.95
C MET A 345 -0.85 11.62 29.32
N LYS A 346 -0.10 11.84 30.39
CA LYS A 346 0.94 10.93 30.91
C LYS A 346 0.43 9.90 31.93
N GLY A 347 -0.87 9.80 32.14
CA GLY A 347 -1.48 8.88 33.11
C GLY A 347 -1.44 7.41 32.65
N ASN A 348 -0.24 6.88 32.46
CA ASN A 348 0.08 5.50 32.12
C ASN A 348 1.30 5.03 32.94
N LEU A 349 1.73 3.78 32.80
CA LEU A 349 2.84 3.22 33.61
C LEU A 349 4.19 3.87 33.30
N LEU A 350 4.41 4.30 32.04
CA LEU A 350 5.66 4.95 31.63
C LEU A 350 5.71 6.43 32.03
N GLN A 351 4.58 7.01 32.43
CA GLN A 351 4.43 8.43 32.74
C GLN A 351 4.84 9.37 31.58
N GLU A 352 4.65 8.90 30.36
CA GLU A 352 4.99 9.61 29.12
C GLU A 352 3.76 9.74 28.20
N GLU A 353 3.76 10.80 27.39
CA GLU A 353 2.74 10.97 26.35
C GLU A 353 2.97 10.00 25.20
N VAL A 354 1.91 9.33 24.77
CA VAL A 354 1.94 8.46 23.59
C VAL A 354 1.70 9.32 22.34
N LEU A 355 2.61 9.24 21.40
CA LEU A 355 2.61 10.05 20.18
C LEU A 355 2.04 9.30 18.98
N ALA A 356 1.66 10.04 17.95
CA ALA A 356 1.22 9.46 16.68
C ALA A 356 2.32 8.62 16.00
N THR A 357 3.59 9.00 16.21
CA THR A 357 4.76 8.27 15.73
C THR A 357 4.92 6.90 16.39
N ASP A 358 4.53 6.74 17.66
CA ASP A 358 4.58 5.45 18.35
C ASP A 358 3.56 4.47 17.74
N VAL A 359 2.37 4.98 17.39
CA VAL A 359 1.34 4.21 16.69
C VAL A 359 1.79 3.86 15.28
N ALA A 360 2.44 4.79 14.57
CA ALA A 360 3.01 4.53 13.25
C ALA A 360 4.09 3.44 13.29
N ASN A 361 4.97 3.46 14.29
CA ASN A 361 6.00 2.43 14.51
C ASN A 361 5.36 1.05 14.78
N ALA A 362 4.26 0.99 15.51
CA ALA A 362 3.52 -0.24 15.74
C ALA A 362 2.90 -0.78 14.43
N PHE A 363 2.29 0.07 13.61
CA PHE A 363 1.81 -0.33 12.29
C PHE A 363 2.95 -0.83 11.40
N TYR A 364 4.08 -0.14 11.38
CA TYR A 364 5.25 -0.58 10.63
C TYR A 364 5.75 -1.95 11.09
N SER A 365 5.88 -2.17 12.39
CA SER A 365 6.30 -3.44 12.97
C SER A 365 5.37 -4.59 12.55
N LEU A 366 4.05 -4.37 12.58
CA LEU A 366 3.06 -5.35 12.14
C LEU A 366 3.07 -5.55 10.61
N ALA A 367 3.37 -4.50 9.84
CA ALA A 367 3.49 -4.59 8.40
C ALA A 367 4.63 -5.53 7.98
N VAL A 368 5.81 -5.42 8.59
CA VAL A 368 7.01 -6.20 8.24
C VAL A 368 7.08 -7.56 8.92
N SER A 369 6.29 -7.81 9.96
CA SER A 369 6.27 -9.09 10.70
C SER A 369 5.46 -10.15 9.95
N GLU A 370 6.07 -10.80 8.97
CA GLU A 370 5.41 -11.72 8.02
C GLU A 370 4.73 -12.95 8.65
N LYS A 371 5.07 -13.31 9.87
CA LYS A 371 4.50 -14.47 10.59
C LYS A 371 3.51 -14.07 11.69
N THR A 372 3.10 -12.79 11.74
CA THR A 372 2.18 -12.25 12.73
C THR A 372 0.83 -11.96 12.11
N THR A 373 -0.24 -12.59 12.61
CA THR A 373 -1.64 -12.34 12.23
C THR A 373 -2.56 -12.57 13.43
N GLY A 374 -3.70 -11.90 13.48
CA GLY A 374 -4.66 -11.94 14.59
C GLY A 374 -4.18 -11.20 15.86
N THR A 375 -3.05 -10.51 15.77
CA THR A 375 -2.43 -9.81 16.91
C THR A 375 -2.99 -8.41 17.07
N ILE A 376 -3.19 -8.01 18.34
CA ILE A 376 -3.52 -6.64 18.72
C ILE A 376 -2.36 -6.09 19.53
N LEU A 377 -1.56 -5.22 18.93
CA LEU A 377 -0.43 -4.57 19.58
C LEU A 377 -0.91 -3.32 20.34
N THR A 378 -0.69 -3.29 21.64
CA THR A 378 -1.12 -2.16 22.50
C THR A 378 -0.02 -1.12 22.58
N VAL A 379 -0.37 0.16 22.31
CA VAL A 379 0.49 1.33 22.36
C VAL A 379 -0.21 2.39 23.21
N ASP A 380 -0.02 2.30 24.53
CA ASP A 380 -0.74 3.11 25.52
C ASP A 380 0.10 3.46 26.77
N GLY A 381 1.40 3.23 26.72
CA GLY A 381 2.30 3.42 27.85
C GLY A 381 1.99 2.50 29.05
N GLY A 382 1.25 1.40 28.85
CA GLY A 382 0.84 0.47 29.89
C GLY A 382 -0.48 0.84 30.59
N ASN A 383 -1.29 1.76 30.04
CA ASN A 383 -2.55 2.17 30.64
C ASN A 383 -3.55 1.01 30.81
N VAL A 384 -3.70 0.14 29.79
CA VAL A 384 -4.56 -1.06 29.88
C VAL A 384 -4.02 -2.03 30.91
N ALA A 385 -2.71 -2.29 30.93
CA ALA A 385 -2.08 -3.21 31.88
C ALA A 385 -2.28 -2.74 33.34
N ALA A 386 -2.21 -1.43 33.61
CA ALA A 386 -2.46 -0.88 34.94
C ALA A 386 -3.93 -1.01 35.38
N SER A 387 -4.88 -1.12 34.44
CA SER A 387 -6.32 -1.19 34.74
C SER A 387 -6.78 -2.55 35.28
N PHE A 388 -5.95 -3.59 35.14
CA PHE A 388 -6.21 -4.95 35.61
C PHE A 388 -5.52 -5.29 36.93
N ARG A 389 -5.05 -4.27 37.67
CA ARG A 389 -4.42 -4.40 38.99
C ARG A 389 -5.39 -4.09 40.12
#